data_5ad83a408df17308b927e8bbe427e519
#
_entry.id   5ad83a408df17308b927e8bbe427e519
#
_cell.length_a   1.000
_cell.length_b   1.000
_cell.length_c   1.000
_cell.angle_alpha   90.00
_cell.angle_beta   90.00
_cell.angle_gamma   90.00
#
_symmetry.space_group_name_H-M   'P 1'
#
loop_
_entity.id
_entity.type
_entity.pdbx_description
1 polymer ?
#
loop_
_entity_poly.entity_id
_entity_poly.type
_entity_poly.pdbx_seq_one_letter_code
_entity_poly.pdbx_strand_id
1 'polypeptide(L)'
;MAQPKYQLLQQWLRDQINSGEYTANQQIPTELELAEQFGYSRQTIRQAISGLEQEGLLKRTPGRGTFVCQQNAGRVNRSESRTRRVGVLTTYLDDYIFPGIINGIERVLSRHDYLFTLGLTHNKTLNEATALQKLLAAGVDGLIIEGTKTALPTPNEGILQSFRDAGIPMVFINGCYDGANDSYVLMDDVQSGELLTQHLIDQGHTQIGGIFKSDDIQGVKRYEGVVKGMQKNNGHIKDDCILWYTTEDVRYLFEGSMDEMILKRLADSTAVVCYNDEIAAKLIDVLRRTDAGDDILSLRVHQELAIQLVLSGARVAGETPRRCRSH
;
A
#
# COMPACT_ATOMS: atom_id res chain seq x y z
N MET A 1 -11.19 30.30 14.16
CA MET A 1 -10.74 30.39 15.58
C MET A 1 -9.29 30.80 15.58
N ALA A 2 -8.84 31.70 16.46
CA ALA A 2 -7.43 32.08 16.52
C ALA A 2 -6.61 30.89 17.07
N GLN A 3 -5.48 30.61 16.43
CA GLN A 3 -4.58 29.54 16.84
C GLN A 3 -3.99 29.83 18.25
N PRO A 4 -3.94 28.85 19.15
CA PRO A 4 -3.40 29.05 20.51
C PRO A 4 -1.95 29.53 20.48
N LYS A 5 -1.59 30.48 21.36
CA LYS A 5 -0.26 31.10 21.40
C LYS A 5 0.89 30.10 21.56
N TYR A 6 0.70 29.01 22.32
CA TYR A 6 1.72 27.98 22.46
C TYR A 6 1.98 27.21 21.16
N GLN A 7 0.97 27.01 20.31
CA GLN A 7 1.14 26.35 19.00
C GLN A 7 1.89 27.26 18.02
N LEU A 8 1.62 28.57 18.04
CA LEU A 8 2.37 29.53 17.22
C LEU A 8 3.86 29.52 17.59
N LEU A 9 4.19 29.48 18.88
CA LEU A 9 5.58 29.38 19.33
C LEU A 9 6.22 28.04 18.96
N GLN A 10 5.49 26.93 19.09
CA GLN A 10 5.97 25.62 18.63
C GLN A 10 6.31 25.64 17.13
N GLN A 11 5.42 26.20 16.32
CA GLN A 11 5.65 26.29 14.89
C GLN A 11 6.88 27.14 14.58
N TRP A 12 7.01 28.31 15.21
CA TRP A 12 8.17 29.18 15.05
C TRP A 12 9.50 28.48 15.43
N LEU A 13 9.53 27.80 16.59
CA LEU A 13 10.72 27.04 17.01
C LEU A 13 11.06 25.91 16.03
N ARG A 14 10.05 25.19 15.49
CA ARG A 14 10.27 24.19 14.44
C ARG A 14 10.87 24.80 13.18
N ASP A 15 10.36 25.94 12.76
CA ASP A 15 10.85 26.62 11.57
C ASP A 15 12.31 27.08 11.76
N GLN A 16 12.69 27.58 12.93
CA GLN A 16 14.06 27.95 13.26
C GLN A 16 15.01 26.74 13.32
N ILE A 17 14.55 25.60 13.83
CA ILE A 17 15.32 24.35 13.85
C ILE A 17 15.46 23.80 12.42
N ASN A 18 14.39 23.81 11.65
CA ASN A 18 14.37 23.30 10.27
C ASN A 18 15.18 24.17 9.29
N SER A 19 15.21 25.49 9.50
CA SER A 19 16.04 26.41 8.71
C SER A 19 17.53 26.35 9.05
N GLY A 20 17.91 25.67 10.16
CA GLY A 20 19.28 25.58 10.63
C GLY A 20 19.74 26.77 11.46
N GLU A 21 18.84 27.70 11.80
CA GLU A 21 19.15 28.81 12.71
C GLU A 21 19.50 28.29 14.13
N TYR A 22 18.82 27.24 14.59
CA TYR A 22 19.22 26.46 15.76
C TYR A 22 19.72 25.08 15.33
N THR A 23 21.01 24.88 15.46
CA THR A 23 21.66 23.61 15.09
C THR A 23 21.58 22.58 16.21
N ALA A 24 21.83 21.29 15.88
CA ALA A 24 21.86 20.22 16.85
C ALA A 24 22.82 20.48 18.01
N ASN A 25 22.40 20.16 19.24
CA ASN A 25 23.08 20.46 20.50
C ASN A 25 23.24 21.95 20.81
N GLN A 26 22.69 22.85 20.01
CA GLN A 26 22.68 24.28 20.31
C GLN A 26 21.58 24.56 21.34
N GLN A 27 21.89 25.47 22.27
CA GLN A 27 20.94 25.96 23.25
C GLN A 27 19.98 26.95 22.60
N ILE A 28 18.67 26.75 22.79
CA ILE A 28 17.66 27.74 22.39
C ILE A 28 17.58 28.85 23.46
N PRO A 29 17.00 30.01 23.15
CA PRO A 29 16.77 31.05 24.14
C PRO A 29 16.03 30.53 25.36
N THR A 30 16.33 31.09 26.51
CA THR A 30 15.72 30.70 27.80
C THR A 30 14.22 31.00 27.82
N GLU A 31 13.47 30.35 28.72
CA GLU A 31 12.04 30.64 28.92
C GLU A 31 11.76 32.12 29.14
N LEU A 32 12.69 32.83 29.78
CA LEU A 32 12.59 34.27 30.08
C LEU A 32 12.77 35.09 28.79
N GLU A 33 13.81 34.82 28.03
CA GLU A 33 14.09 35.50 26.73
C GLU A 33 12.96 35.27 25.73
N LEU A 34 12.45 34.06 25.63
CA LEU A 34 11.28 33.75 24.77
C LEU A 34 10.01 34.47 25.25
N ALA A 35 9.80 34.57 26.55
CA ALA A 35 8.66 35.30 27.11
C ALA A 35 8.73 36.80 26.80
N GLU A 36 9.92 37.40 26.89
CA GLU A 36 10.15 38.79 26.50
C GLU A 36 10.01 39.03 25.01
N GLN A 37 10.59 38.15 24.19
CA GLN A 37 10.55 38.25 22.72
C GLN A 37 9.13 38.17 22.14
N PHE A 38 8.31 37.24 22.67
CA PHE A 38 6.96 36.98 22.14
C PHE A 38 5.85 37.67 22.92
N GLY A 39 6.12 38.23 24.08
CA GLY A 39 5.11 38.80 24.95
C GLY A 39 4.12 37.74 25.50
N TYR A 40 4.58 36.50 25.69
CA TYR A 40 3.77 35.39 26.17
C TYR A 40 4.07 35.08 27.65
N SER A 41 3.06 34.51 28.33
CA SER A 41 3.26 34.08 29.71
C SER A 41 4.28 32.93 29.79
N ARG A 42 5.03 32.84 30.92
CA ARG A 42 5.97 31.74 31.18
C ARG A 42 5.31 30.35 31.06
N GLN A 43 4.03 30.26 31.43
CA GLN A 43 3.27 29.02 31.33
C GLN A 43 3.05 28.63 29.86
N THR A 44 2.73 29.59 28.96
CA THR A 44 2.59 29.39 27.52
C THR A 44 3.90 28.93 26.89
N ILE A 45 5.03 29.56 27.31
CA ILE A 45 6.37 29.16 26.83
C ILE A 45 6.70 27.74 27.27
N ARG A 46 6.47 27.41 28.56
CA ARG A 46 6.71 26.04 29.07
C ARG A 46 5.88 25.00 28.38
N GLN A 47 4.61 25.29 28.07
CA GLN A 47 3.73 24.40 27.34
C GLN A 47 4.25 24.16 25.91
N ALA A 48 4.72 25.20 25.24
CA ALA A 48 5.31 25.08 23.92
C ALA A 48 6.58 24.23 23.94
N ILE A 49 7.52 24.51 24.85
CA ILE A 49 8.77 23.75 24.97
C ILE A 49 8.49 22.29 25.37
N SER A 50 7.57 22.05 26.30
CA SER A 50 7.22 20.66 26.69
C SER A 50 6.62 19.86 25.58
N GLY A 51 5.82 20.47 24.71
CA GLY A 51 5.33 19.78 23.50
C GLY A 51 6.46 19.39 22.55
N LEU A 52 7.43 20.29 22.31
CA LEU A 52 8.60 20.00 21.49
C LEU A 52 9.58 19.01 22.14
N GLU A 53 9.62 18.93 23.48
CA GLU A 53 10.34 17.86 24.19
C GLU A 53 9.67 16.48 23.98
N GLN A 54 8.35 16.43 24.04
CA GLN A 54 7.59 15.18 23.74
C GLN A 54 7.76 14.72 22.28
N GLU A 55 7.93 15.67 21.36
CA GLU A 55 8.25 15.40 19.96
C GLU A 55 9.72 15.03 19.74
N GLY A 56 10.57 15.08 20.76
CA GLY A 56 12.00 14.78 20.67
C GLY A 56 12.84 15.85 19.96
N LEU A 57 12.26 17.03 19.68
CA LEU A 57 12.96 18.14 19.02
C LEU A 57 13.85 18.93 19.99
N LEU A 58 13.45 18.99 21.24
CA LEU A 58 14.16 19.68 22.31
C LEU A 58 14.44 18.73 23.48
N LYS A 59 15.52 19.02 24.22
CA LYS A 59 15.87 18.35 25.47
C LYS A 59 16.21 19.35 26.53
N ARG A 60 15.53 19.32 27.66
CA ARG A 60 15.85 20.14 28.81
C ARG A 60 16.94 19.49 29.65
N THR A 61 17.99 20.24 29.94
CA THR A 61 19.07 19.80 30.81
C THR A 61 19.04 20.67 32.07
N PRO A 62 18.73 20.09 33.26
CA PRO A 62 18.64 20.85 34.52
C PRO A 62 19.89 21.68 34.76
N GLY A 63 19.71 22.97 35.06
CA GLY A 63 20.80 23.91 35.31
C GLY A 63 21.61 24.37 34.11
N ARG A 64 21.36 23.83 32.90
CA ARG A 64 22.11 24.17 31.70
C ARG A 64 21.26 24.80 30.58
N GLY A 65 19.94 24.58 30.59
CA GLY A 65 19.03 25.14 29.60
C GLY A 65 18.31 24.09 28.76
N THR A 66 17.66 24.54 27.67
CA THR A 66 16.99 23.70 26.70
C THR A 66 17.81 23.69 25.42
N PHE A 67 18.06 22.51 24.89
CA PHE A 67 18.92 22.27 23.73
C PHE A 67 18.13 21.61 22.62
N VAL A 68 18.48 21.91 21.38
CA VAL A 68 17.99 21.18 20.21
C VAL A 68 18.54 19.76 20.27
N CYS A 69 17.65 18.77 20.25
CA CYS A 69 18.06 17.38 20.16
C CYS A 69 18.84 17.18 18.85
N GLN A 70 19.85 16.31 18.90
CA GLN A 70 20.46 15.83 17.68
C GLN A 70 19.36 15.06 16.96
N GLN A 71 18.70 15.71 15.98
CA GLN A 71 17.69 15.06 15.18
C GLN A 71 18.36 13.93 14.41
N ASN A 72 18.18 12.70 14.85
CA ASN A 72 18.23 11.53 13.97
C ASN A 72 16.96 11.45 13.11
N ALA A 73 16.35 12.60 12.83
CA ALA A 73 15.16 12.71 12.02
C ALA A 73 15.39 13.71 10.87
N GLY A 74 15.73 13.23 9.71
CA GLY A 74 15.22 13.78 8.48
C GLY A 74 15.99 14.87 7.73
N ARG A 75 17.19 15.33 8.18
CA ARG A 75 18.17 15.97 7.29
C ARG A 75 19.58 15.55 7.65
N VAL A 76 19.85 14.29 7.63
CA VAL A 76 21.19 13.82 7.32
C VAL A 76 21.49 14.35 5.94
N ASN A 77 22.58 15.12 5.79
CA ASN A 77 23.23 15.27 4.49
C ASN A 77 23.36 13.86 3.92
N ARG A 78 22.44 13.45 3.06
CA ARG A 78 22.33 12.09 2.51
C ARG A 78 23.59 11.68 1.72
N SER A 79 24.53 12.59 1.53
CA SER A 79 25.81 12.32 0.86
C SER A 79 26.82 11.57 1.74
N GLU A 80 26.68 11.57 3.10
CA GLU A 80 27.75 11.06 3.96
C GLU A 80 27.38 9.82 4.81
N SER A 81 26.12 9.38 4.86
CA SER A 81 25.77 8.13 5.58
C SER A 81 24.52 7.45 5.02
N ARG A 82 24.63 6.98 3.77
CA ARG A 82 23.65 6.02 3.26
C ARG A 82 23.77 4.73 4.06
N THR A 83 22.64 4.23 4.57
CA THR A 83 22.61 2.95 5.30
C THR A 83 22.77 1.75 4.36
N ARG A 84 22.64 1.98 3.05
CA ARG A 84 22.60 0.95 2.00
C ARG A 84 21.55 -0.12 2.30
N ARG A 85 20.41 0.31 2.85
CA ARG A 85 19.27 -0.54 3.17
C ARG A 85 18.01 -0.04 2.50
N VAL A 86 17.26 -0.95 1.90
CA VAL A 86 15.93 -0.70 1.32
C VAL A 86 14.92 -1.49 2.14
N GLY A 87 13.83 -0.83 2.55
CA GLY A 87 12.68 -1.51 3.10
C GLY A 87 11.87 -2.16 1.97
N VAL A 88 11.43 -3.38 2.17
CA VAL A 88 10.51 -4.07 1.26
C VAL A 88 9.31 -4.54 2.07
N LEU A 89 8.13 -4.07 1.75
CA LEU A 89 6.88 -4.50 2.37
C LEU A 89 6.04 -5.24 1.35
N THR A 90 5.59 -6.44 1.72
CA THR A 90 4.66 -7.24 0.93
C THR A 90 3.50 -7.72 1.79
N THR A 91 2.40 -8.10 1.17
CA THR A 91 1.26 -8.68 1.90
C THR A 91 1.55 -10.10 2.35
N TYR A 92 2.07 -10.95 1.46
CA TYR A 92 2.40 -12.34 1.71
C TYR A 92 3.77 -12.68 1.11
N LEU A 93 4.41 -13.74 1.60
CA LEU A 93 5.67 -14.25 1.05
C LEU A 93 5.48 -15.58 0.31
N ASP A 94 4.53 -16.36 0.76
CA ASP A 94 4.22 -17.72 0.30
C ASP A 94 3.24 -17.75 -0.89
N ASP A 95 2.73 -16.60 -1.31
CA ASP A 95 1.97 -16.48 -2.55
C ASP A 95 2.89 -16.70 -3.76
N TYR A 96 2.40 -17.41 -4.77
CA TYR A 96 3.16 -17.96 -5.90
C TYR A 96 3.96 -16.92 -6.71
N ILE A 97 3.57 -15.65 -6.73
CA ILE A 97 4.29 -14.59 -7.47
C ILE A 97 5.40 -13.93 -6.66
N PHE A 98 5.26 -13.83 -5.33
CA PHE A 98 6.16 -13.05 -4.49
C PHE A 98 7.60 -13.58 -4.44
N PRO A 99 7.86 -14.89 -4.38
CA PRO A 99 9.24 -15.39 -4.44
C PRO A 99 10.01 -14.88 -5.67
N GLY A 100 9.34 -14.81 -6.84
CA GLY A 100 9.93 -14.27 -8.06
C GLY A 100 10.22 -12.77 -7.98
N ILE A 101 9.29 -11.99 -7.42
CA ILE A 101 9.43 -10.54 -7.22
C ILE A 101 10.57 -10.26 -6.25
N ILE A 102 10.60 -10.92 -5.09
CA ILE A 102 11.64 -10.74 -4.07
C ILE A 102 13.03 -11.11 -4.62
N ASN A 103 13.15 -12.22 -5.33
CA ASN A 103 14.41 -12.60 -5.98
C ASN A 103 14.85 -11.55 -7.03
N GLY A 104 13.89 -10.96 -7.75
CA GLY A 104 14.18 -9.87 -8.69
C GLY A 104 14.71 -8.62 -7.99
N ILE A 105 14.07 -8.21 -6.91
CA ILE A 105 14.48 -7.07 -6.05
C ILE A 105 15.86 -7.35 -5.46
N GLU A 106 16.08 -8.52 -4.84
CA GLU A 106 17.34 -8.91 -4.24
C GLU A 106 18.50 -8.81 -5.25
N ARG A 107 18.32 -9.42 -6.42
CA ARG A 107 19.36 -9.44 -7.47
C ARG A 107 19.78 -8.04 -7.91
N VAL A 108 18.84 -7.09 -7.96
CA VAL A 108 19.15 -5.70 -8.34
C VAL A 108 19.84 -4.98 -7.18
N LEU A 109 19.32 -5.10 -5.97
CA LEU A 109 19.86 -4.42 -4.80
C LEU A 109 21.29 -4.90 -4.48
N SER A 110 21.55 -6.21 -4.52
CA SER A 110 22.87 -6.78 -4.28
C SER A 110 23.92 -6.32 -5.30
N ARG A 111 23.56 -6.13 -6.57
CA ARG A 111 24.47 -5.57 -7.59
C ARG A 111 24.91 -4.13 -7.31
N HIS A 112 24.14 -3.41 -6.50
CA HIS A 112 24.41 -2.02 -6.10
C HIS A 112 24.88 -1.91 -4.64
N ASP A 113 25.30 -3.00 -4.01
CA ASP A 113 25.72 -3.07 -2.60
C ASP A 113 24.64 -2.59 -1.62
N TYR A 114 23.37 -2.85 -1.92
CA TYR A 114 22.25 -2.63 -1.01
C TYR A 114 21.77 -3.93 -0.38
N LEU A 115 21.48 -3.88 0.91
CA LEU A 115 20.71 -4.89 1.61
C LEU A 115 19.24 -4.50 1.64
N PHE A 116 18.33 -5.45 1.81
CA PHE A 116 16.93 -5.11 2.06
C PHE A 116 16.42 -5.74 3.36
N THR A 117 15.43 -5.09 3.95
CA THR A 117 14.71 -5.56 5.13
C THR A 117 13.27 -5.85 4.71
N LEU A 118 12.86 -7.11 4.79
CA LEU A 118 11.52 -7.55 4.43
C LEU A 118 10.56 -7.42 5.61
N GLY A 119 9.40 -6.83 5.39
CA GLY A 119 8.25 -6.81 6.29
C GLY A 119 7.03 -7.44 5.63
N LEU A 120 6.24 -8.19 6.41
CA LEU A 120 5.00 -8.82 5.96
C LEU A 120 3.81 -8.16 6.63
N THR A 121 2.83 -7.73 5.84
CA THR A 121 1.64 -7.05 6.36
C THR A 121 0.46 -8.02 6.56
N HIS A 122 0.44 -9.15 5.87
CA HIS A 122 -0.70 -10.07 5.80
C HIS A 122 -2.01 -9.34 5.43
N ASN A 123 -1.88 -8.30 4.61
CA ASN A 123 -2.94 -7.38 4.20
C ASN A 123 -3.71 -6.75 5.38
N LYS A 124 -2.99 -6.49 6.51
CA LYS A 124 -3.53 -5.86 7.72
C LYS A 124 -2.89 -4.50 7.96
N THR A 125 -3.69 -3.45 8.03
CA THR A 125 -3.23 -2.07 8.16
C THR A 125 -2.41 -1.82 9.42
N LEU A 126 -2.68 -2.52 10.52
CA LEU A 126 -1.89 -2.42 11.75
C LEU A 126 -0.48 -3.01 11.60
N ASN A 127 -0.37 -4.13 10.87
CA ASN A 127 0.94 -4.73 10.59
C ASN A 127 1.76 -3.83 9.68
N GLU A 128 1.12 -3.23 8.67
CA GLU A 128 1.74 -2.23 7.79
C GLU A 128 2.26 -1.04 8.60
N ALA A 129 1.42 -0.44 9.47
CA ALA A 129 1.84 0.66 10.35
C ALA A 129 3.08 0.29 11.17
N THR A 130 3.05 -0.88 11.81
CA THR A 130 4.15 -1.37 12.63
C THR A 130 5.44 -1.56 11.82
N ALA A 131 5.34 -2.13 10.63
CA ALA A 131 6.49 -2.36 9.76
C ALA A 131 7.06 -1.04 9.21
N LEU A 132 6.19 -0.12 8.76
CA LEU A 132 6.59 1.21 8.30
C LEU A 132 7.32 1.98 9.41
N GLN A 133 6.80 2.02 10.63
CA GLN A 133 7.46 2.68 11.76
C GLN A 133 8.85 2.12 12.04
N LYS A 134 9.01 0.77 12.02
CA LYS A 134 10.30 0.12 12.20
C LYS A 134 11.29 0.46 11.08
N LEU A 135 10.85 0.48 9.83
CA LEU A 135 11.69 0.83 8.68
C LEU A 135 12.11 2.31 8.71
N LEU A 136 11.20 3.21 9.09
CA LEU A 136 11.50 4.63 9.25
C LEU A 136 12.55 4.82 10.36
N ALA A 137 12.37 4.17 11.51
CA ALA A 137 13.33 4.21 12.62
C ALA A 137 14.69 3.59 12.27
N ALA A 138 14.72 2.57 11.40
CA ALA A 138 15.95 1.95 10.91
C ALA A 138 16.69 2.82 9.89
N GLY A 139 16.10 3.92 9.41
CA GLY A 139 16.72 4.87 8.48
C GLY A 139 17.00 4.27 7.12
N VAL A 140 16.05 3.54 6.53
CA VAL A 140 16.21 2.96 5.19
C VAL A 140 16.37 4.06 4.13
N ASP A 141 17.16 3.78 3.07
CA ASP A 141 17.43 4.72 1.99
C ASP A 141 16.30 4.78 0.93
N GLY A 142 15.43 3.79 0.93
CA GLY A 142 14.28 3.68 0.05
C GLY A 142 13.28 2.67 0.55
N LEU A 143 12.06 2.69 0.00
CA LEU A 143 10.98 1.78 0.34
C LEU A 143 10.32 1.24 -0.93
N ILE A 144 10.24 -0.08 -1.02
CA ILE A 144 9.40 -0.78 -1.99
C ILE A 144 8.22 -1.33 -1.19
N ILE A 145 7.00 -0.99 -1.60
CA ILE A 145 5.80 -1.29 -0.83
C ILE A 145 4.67 -1.85 -1.69
N GLU A 146 4.19 -3.01 -1.31
CA GLU A 146 2.85 -3.44 -1.71
C GLU A 146 1.87 -2.89 -0.68
N GLY A 147 0.99 -1.99 -1.13
CA GLY A 147 0.02 -1.34 -0.24
C GLY A 147 -0.99 -2.33 0.32
N THR A 148 -1.43 -2.09 1.54
CA THR A 148 -2.39 -2.92 2.27
C THR A 148 -3.80 -2.40 2.03
N LYS A 149 -4.74 -3.30 1.62
CA LYS A 149 -6.15 -2.94 1.37
C LYS A 149 -6.31 -1.72 0.46
N THR A 150 -5.61 -1.74 -0.66
CA THR A 150 -5.42 -0.60 -1.56
C THR A 150 -6.70 -0.06 -2.23
N ALA A 151 -7.81 -0.80 -2.17
CA ALA A 151 -9.12 -0.32 -2.61
C ALA A 151 -9.81 0.58 -1.58
N LEU A 152 -9.26 0.69 -0.37
CA LEU A 152 -9.81 1.46 0.75
C LEU A 152 -8.88 2.61 1.12
N PRO A 153 -9.40 3.70 1.72
CA PRO A 153 -8.55 4.75 2.27
C PRO A 153 -7.58 4.17 3.32
N THR A 154 -6.30 4.49 3.19
CA THR A 154 -5.30 4.01 4.15
C THR A 154 -5.33 4.82 5.46
N PRO A 155 -5.36 4.15 6.63
CA PRO A 155 -5.19 4.85 7.91
C PRO A 155 -3.72 5.24 8.17
N ASN A 156 -2.78 4.77 7.34
CA ASN A 156 -1.33 4.92 7.55
C ASN A 156 -0.72 6.10 6.76
N GLU A 157 -1.55 6.96 6.14
CA GLU A 157 -1.08 8.10 5.33
C GLU A 157 -0.10 8.99 6.10
N GLY A 158 -0.33 9.24 7.39
CA GLY A 158 0.60 10.04 8.22
C GLY A 158 1.99 9.43 8.34
N ILE A 159 2.10 8.09 8.35
CA ILE A 159 3.40 7.40 8.40
C ILE A 159 4.06 7.47 7.00
N LEU A 160 3.32 7.25 5.94
CA LEU A 160 3.81 7.39 4.56
C LEU A 160 4.28 8.83 4.29
N GLN A 161 3.55 9.82 4.81
CA GLN A 161 3.96 11.22 4.72
C GLN A 161 5.30 11.46 5.44
N SER A 162 5.55 10.79 6.56
CA SER A 162 6.84 10.88 7.26
C SER A 162 8.02 10.38 6.41
N PHE A 163 7.82 9.36 5.56
CA PHE A 163 8.83 8.93 4.57
C PHE A 163 9.08 10.01 3.51
N ARG A 164 8.01 10.64 2.99
CA ARG A 164 8.13 11.74 2.00
C ARG A 164 8.85 12.94 2.62
N ASP A 165 8.48 13.34 3.83
CA ASP A 165 9.11 14.45 4.56
C ASP A 165 10.58 14.18 4.86
N ALA A 166 10.93 12.92 5.15
CA ALA A 166 12.32 12.47 5.28
C ALA A 166 13.03 12.38 3.92
N GLY A 167 12.36 12.63 2.80
CA GLY A 167 12.90 12.49 1.44
C GLY A 167 13.29 11.05 1.10
N ILE A 168 12.67 10.02 1.71
CA ILE A 168 12.89 8.61 1.40
C ILE A 168 12.03 8.25 0.19
N PRO A 169 12.64 7.89 -0.95
CA PRO A 169 11.87 7.51 -2.13
C PRO A 169 11.06 6.26 -1.87
N MET A 170 9.82 6.25 -2.36
CA MET A 170 8.92 5.11 -2.28
C MET A 170 8.50 4.65 -3.67
N VAL A 171 8.43 3.35 -3.84
CA VAL A 171 7.91 2.71 -5.05
C VAL A 171 6.84 1.72 -4.65
N PHE A 172 5.63 1.94 -5.10
CA PHE A 172 4.54 0.99 -4.92
C PHE A 172 4.61 -0.12 -5.97
N ILE A 173 4.29 -1.35 -5.56
CA ILE A 173 4.17 -2.50 -6.44
C ILE A 173 2.79 -3.13 -6.28
N ASN A 174 2.25 -3.76 -7.33
CA ASN A 174 0.95 -4.44 -7.40
C ASN A 174 -0.28 -3.55 -7.17
N GLY A 175 -0.25 -2.62 -6.23
CA GLY A 175 -1.32 -1.67 -5.92
C GLY A 175 -0.76 -0.42 -5.26
N CYS A 176 -1.39 0.72 -5.46
CA CYS A 176 -1.07 1.98 -4.80
C CYS A 176 -2.33 2.60 -4.20
N TYR A 177 -2.15 3.45 -3.20
CA TYR A 177 -3.25 4.20 -2.62
C TYR A 177 -3.69 5.34 -3.54
N ASP A 178 -4.99 5.65 -3.53
CA ASP A 178 -5.53 6.74 -4.31
C ASP A 178 -4.92 8.10 -3.88
N GLY A 179 -4.65 8.95 -4.86
CA GLY A 179 -4.04 10.27 -4.63
C GLY A 179 -2.55 10.27 -4.29
N ALA A 180 -1.88 9.12 -4.17
CA ALA A 180 -0.44 9.07 -3.95
C ALA A 180 0.33 9.61 -5.16
N ASN A 181 1.30 10.50 -4.90
CA ASN A 181 2.21 11.03 -5.92
C ASN A 181 3.53 10.23 -6.02
N ASP A 182 3.55 9.05 -5.44
CA ASP A 182 4.74 8.19 -5.40
C ASP A 182 4.91 7.43 -6.72
N SER A 183 6.11 6.92 -6.96
CA SER A 183 6.40 6.05 -8.10
C SER A 183 5.72 4.70 -7.92
N TYR A 184 5.35 4.04 -9.01
CA TYR A 184 4.73 2.72 -8.94
C TYR A 184 5.10 1.83 -10.12
N VAL A 185 5.03 0.52 -9.89
CA VAL A 185 5.12 -0.54 -10.89
C VAL A 185 3.87 -1.41 -10.72
N LEU A 186 2.92 -1.25 -11.62
CA LEU A 186 1.63 -1.93 -11.57
C LEU A 186 1.40 -2.72 -12.84
N MET A 187 0.56 -3.75 -12.72
CA MET A 187 -0.02 -4.42 -13.87
C MET A 187 -1.19 -3.59 -14.43
N ASP A 188 -1.49 -3.77 -15.70
CA ASP A 188 -2.72 -3.26 -16.30
C ASP A 188 -3.87 -4.25 -16.02
N ASP A 189 -4.38 -4.19 -14.78
CA ASP A 189 -5.43 -5.09 -14.30
C ASP A 189 -6.73 -4.94 -15.09
N VAL A 190 -7.02 -3.73 -15.58
CA VAL A 190 -8.20 -3.49 -16.43
C VAL A 190 -8.03 -4.21 -17.77
N GLN A 191 -6.88 -4.04 -18.43
CA GLN A 191 -6.60 -4.72 -19.68
C GLN A 191 -6.60 -6.24 -19.49
N SER A 192 -6.06 -6.74 -18.37
CA SER A 192 -6.04 -8.17 -18.06
C SER A 192 -7.46 -8.75 -17.95
N GLY A 193 -8.36 -8.08 -17.21
CA GLY A 193 -9.76 -8.49 -17.11
C GLY A 193 -10.49 -8.43 -18.44
N GLU A 194 -10.24 -7.39 -19.24
CA GLU A 194 -10.84 -7.24 -20.57
C GLU A 194 -10.39 -8.35 -21.53
N LEU A 195 -9.09 -8.64 -21.60
CA LEU A 195 -8.55 -9.69 -22.48
C LEU A 195 -9.07 -11.08 -22.10
N LEU A 196 -9.14 -11.37 -20.80
CA LEU A 196 -9.67 -12.64 -20.32
C LEU A 196 -11.17 -12.79 -20.69
N THR A 197 -11.95 -11.73 -20.54
CA THR A 197 -13.36 -11.72 -20.92
C THR A 197 -13.51 -11.90 -22.43
N GLN A 198 -12.72 -11.22 -23.26
CA GLN A 198 -12.74 -11.40 -24.70
C GLN A 198 -12.44 -12.85 -25.09
N HIS A 199 -11.43 -13.44 -24.46
CA HIS A 199 -11.10 -14.84 -24.70
C HIS A 199 -12.28 -15.80 -24.41
N LEU A 200 -13.00 -15.59 -23.30
CA LEU A 200 -14.16 -16.39 -22.95
C LEU A 200 -15.31 -16.21 -23.96
N ILE A 201 -15.53 -14.99 -24.42
CA ILE A 201 -16.53 -14.67 -25.44
C ILE A 201 -16.17 -15.33 -26.76
N ASP A 202 -14.92 -15.30 -27.20
CA ASP A 202 -14.43 -15.95 -28.41
C ASP A 202 -14.62 -17.48 -28.35
N GLN A 203 -14.71 -18.06 -27.17
CA GLN A 203 -15.05 -19.47 -26.94
C GLN A 203 -16.57 -19.74 -26.86
N GLY A 204 -17.39 -18.72 -27.01
CA GLY A 204 -18.84 -18.84 -27.05
C GLY A 204 -19.54 -18.62 -25.69
N HIS A 205 -18.82 -18.22 -24.63
CA HIS A 205 -19.42 -17.92 -23.33
C HIS A 205 -20.08 -16.54 -23.36
N THR A 206 -21.37 -16.48 -23.05
CA THR A 206 -22.14 -15.23 -22.98
C THR A 206 -22.59 -14.89 -21.55
N GLN A 207 -22.61 -15.88 -20.66
CA GLN A 207 -22.97 -15.73 -19.26
C GLN A 207 -21.69 -15.91 -18.42
N ILE A 208 -21.02 -14.79 -18.11
CA ILE A 208 -19.74 -14.79 -17.41
C ILE A 208 -19.98 -14.29 -15.99
N GLY A 209 -19.67 -15.14 -15.00
CA GLY A 209 -19.64 -14.81 -13.59
C GLY A 209 -18.27 -14.34 -13.13
N GLY A 210 -18.17 -13.94 -11.87
CA GLY A 210 -16.89 -13.49 -11.33
C GLY A 210 -16.75 -13.64 -9.83
N ILE A 211 -15.50 -13.82 -9.38
CA ILE A 211 -15.12 -13.82 -7.95
C ILE A 211 -13.97 -12.85 -7.78
N PHE A 212 -14.23 -11.71 -7.11
CA PHE A 212 -13.28 -10.62 -7.01
C PHE A 212 -13.02 -10.19 -5.57
N LYS A 213 -11.79 -9.71 -5.33
CA LYS A 213 -11.38 -9.18 -4.04
C LYS A 213 -11.73 -7.70 -3.95
N SER A 214 -12.49 -7.31 -2.94
CA SER A 214 -13.05 -5.96 -2.80
C SER A 214 -12.13 -5.00 -2.02
N ASP A 215 -11.22 -5.51 -1.21
CA ASP A 215 -10.29 -4.70 -0.41
C ASP A 215 -8.94 -4.47 -1.09
N ASP A 216 -8.73 -4.96 -2.32
CA ASP A 216 -7.57 -4.71 -3.16
C ASP A 216 -7.95 -4.02 -4.47
N ILE A 217 -7.23 -2.97 -4.83
CA ILE A 217 -7.49 -2.21 -6.06
C ILE A 217 -7.38 -3.08 -7.31
N GLN A 218 -6.52 -4.09 -7.30
CA GLN A 218 -6.41 -5.06 -8.41
C GLN A 218 -7.72 -5.80 -8.66
N GLY A 219 -8.43 -6.21 -7.60
CA GLY A 219 -9.72 -6.89 -7.74
C GLY A 219 -10.78 -6.01 -8.37
N VAL A 220 -10.85 -4.74 -7.96
CA VAL A 220 -11.75 -3.73 -8.52
C VAL A 220 -11.41 -3.47 -10.00
N LYS A 221 -10.11 -3.34 -10.32
CA LYS A 221 -9.66 -3.06 -11.69
C LYS A 221 -9.85 -4.26 -12.63
N ARG A 222 -9.65 -5.47 -12.16
CA ARG A 222 -9.94 -6.69 -12.94
C ARG A 222 -11.43 -6.81 -13.26
N TYR A 223 -12.29 -6.54 -12.27
CA TYR A 223 -13.74 -6.45 -12.50
C TYR A 223 -14.10 -5.35 -13.50
N GLU A 224 -13.52 -4.13 -13.39
CA GLU A 224 -13.70 -3.08 -14.39
C GLU A 224 -13.35 -3.58 -15.81
N GLY A 225 -12.27 -4.34 -15.94
CA GLY A 225 -11.87 -4.97 -17.20
C GLY A 225 -12.91 -5.95 -17.73
N VAL A 226 -13.47 -6.79 -16.85
CA VAL A 226 -14.55 -7.72 -17.24
C VAL A 226 -15.78 -6.96 -17.74
N VAL A 227 -16.19 -5.90 -17.04
CA VAL A 227 -17.30 -5.03 -17.47
C VAL A 227 -17.04 -4.46 -18.87
N LYS A 228 -15.83 -3.92 -19.09
CA LYS A 228 -15.44 -3.36 -20.40
C LYS A 228 -15.44 -4.42 -21.50
N GLY A 229 -14.92 -5.62 -21.24
CA GLY A 229 -14.93 -6.74 -22.19
C GLY A 229 -16.34 -7.15 -22.57
N MET A 230 -17.25 -7.27 -21.61
CA MET A 230 -18.66 -7.55 -21.86
C MET A 230 -19.33 -6.44 -22.68
N GLN A 231 -19.15 -5.18 -22.31
CA GLN A 231 -19.73 -4.03 -23.01
C GLN A 231 -19.28 -3.95 -24.48
N LYS A 232 -18.00 -4.18 -24.76
CA LYS A 232 -17.46 -4.19 -26.14
C LYS A 232 -18.12 -5.26 -27.02
N ASN A 233 -18.59 -6.32 -26.42
CA ASN A 233 -19.25 -7.43 -27.10
C ASN A 233 -20.78 -7.41 -26.96
N ASN A 234 -21.36 -6.27 -26.61
CA ASN A 234 -22.81 -6.09 -26.39
C ASN A 234 -23.39 -7.04 -25.34
N GLY A 235 -22.56 -7.55 -24.45
CA GLY A 235 -22.93 -8.39 -23.33
C GLY A 235 -23.23 -7.55 -22.07
N HIS A 236 -23.87 -8.19 -21.09
CA HIS A 236 -24.15 -7.61 -19.77
C HIS A 236 -23.70 -8.57 -18.68
N ILE A 237 -23.20 -8.00 -17.58
CA ILE A 237 -22.92 -8.75 -16.37
C ILE A 237 -24.19 -8.78 -15.51
N LYS A 238 -24.54 -9.96 -15.01
CA LYS A 238 -25.57 -10.07 -13.98
C LYS A 238 -24.93 -9.88 -12.62
N ASP A 239 -25.39 -8.93 -11.83
CA ASP A 239 -24.87 -8.66 -10.49
C ASP A 239 -24.95 -9.89 -9.57
N ASP A 240 -25.98 -10.72 -9.78
CA ASP A 240 -26.19 -11.95 -9.03
C ASP A 240 -25.13 -13.02 -9.33
N CYS A 241 -24.37 -12.91 -10.42
CA CYS A 241 -23.28 -13.83 -10.77
C CYS A 241 -21.91 -13.32 -10.33
N ILE A 242 -21.84 -12.20 -9.60
CA ILE A 242 -20.59 -11.63 -9.09
C ILE A 242 -20.51 -11.83 -7.59
N LEU A 243 -19.41 -12.43 -7.13
CA LEU A 243 -19.09 -12.64 -5.75
C LEU A 243 -17.89 -11.79 -5.35
N TRP A 244 -18.10 -10.96 -4.32
CA TRP A 244 -17.05 -10.14 -3.73
C TRP A 244 -16.63 -10.73 -2.39
N TYR A 245 -15.32 -10.69 -2.11
CA TYR A 245 -14.77 -11.12 -0.83
C TYR A 245 -13.67 -10.16 -0.36
N THR A 246 -13.42 -10.15 0.95
CA THR A 246 -12.30 -9.45 1.57
C THR A 246 -11.17 -10.42 1.93
N THR A 247 -10.03 -9.90 2.33
CA THR A 247 -8.92 -10.70 2.87
C THR A 247 -9.37 -11.62 4.02
N GLU A 248 -10.27 -11.12 4.87
CA GLU A 248 -10.78 -11.87 6.02
C GLU A 248 -11.74 -12.98 5.62
N ASP A 249 -12.48 -12.80 4.52
CA ASP A 249 -13.54 -13.72 4.09
C ASP A 249 -13.00 -14.98 3.42
N VAL A 250 -11.85 -14.90 2.73
CA VAL A 250 -11.33 -15.96 1.86
C VAL A 250 -11.23 -17.31 2.58
N ARG A 251 -10.87 -17.28 3.87
CA ARG A 251 -10.74 -18.48 4.68
C ARG A 251 -12.09 -19.20 4.86
N TYR A 252 -13.16 -18.45 5.14
CA TYR A 252 -14.49 -19.02 5.37
C TYR A 252 -15.20 -19.36 4.07
N LEU A 253 -14.96 -18.59 3.02
CA LEU A 253 -15.63 -18.71 1.74
C LEU A 253 -15.39 -20.06 1.08
N PHE A 254 -14.20 -20.65 1.22
CA PHE A 254 -13.79 -21.87 0.52
C PHE A 254 -13.55 -23.08 1.43
N GLU A 255 -13.92 -23.03 2.71
CA GLU A 255 -13.78 -24.14 3.68
C GLU A 255 -14.97 -25.12 3.69
N GLY A 256 -15.88 -25.05 2.72
CA GLY A 256 -17.01 -25.97 2.57
C GLY A 256 -18.35 -25.45 3.09
N SER A 257 -18.37 -24.60 4.11
CA SER A 257 -19.61 -24.05 4.68
C SER A 257 -20.38 -23.12 3.76
N MET A 258 -19.72 -22.57 2.76
CA MET A 258 -20.29 -21.61 1.79
C MET A 258 -20.38 -22.16 0.37
N ASP A 259 -20.05 -23.44 0.15
CA ASP A 259 -20.02 -24.05 -1.18
C ASP A 259 -21.37 -23.91 -1.88
N GLU A 260 -22.47 -24.23 -1.23
CA GLU A 260 -23.82 -24.10 -1.78
C GLU A 260 -24.15 -22.65 -2.18
N MET A 261 -23.73 -21.68 -1.39
CA MET A 261 -23.91 -20.26 -1.71
C MET A 261 -23.10 -19.84 -2.93
N ILE A 262 -21.85 -20.30 -3.05
CA ILE A 262 -20.99 -20.04 -4.22
C ILE A 262 -21.64 -20.62 -5.47
N LEU A 263 -22.06 -21.90 -5.42
CA LEU A 263 -22.69 -22.57 -6.55
C LEU A 263 -24.00 -21.89 -6.97
N LYS A 264 -24.85 -21.55 -6.03
CA LYS A 264 -26.10 -20.83 -6.29
C LYS A 264 -25.84 -19.48 -6.95
N ARG A 265 -24.81 -18.75 -6.50
CA ARG A 265 -24.44 -17.45 -7.06
C ARG A 265 -23.94 -17.57 -8.52
N LEU A 266 -23.23 -18.64 -8.83
CA LEU A 266 -22.63 -18.88 -10.14
C LEU A 266 -23.48 -19.76 -11.08
N ALA A 267 -24.66 -20.21 -10.64
CA ALA A 267 -25.49 -21.20 -11.35
C ALA A 267 -25.86 -20.82 -12.78
N ASP A 268 -26.07 -19.52 -13.04
CA ASP A 268 -26.39 -19.01 -14.39
C ASP A 268 -25.15 -18.76 -15.26
N SER A 269 -23.93 -18.95 -14.72
CA SER A 269 -22.70 -18.66 -15.43
C SER A 269 -22.19 -19.89 -16.20
N THR A 270 -21.73 -19.68 -17.43
CA THR A 270 -21.07 -20.72 -18.23
C THR A 270 -19.55 -20.62 -18.15
N ALA A 271 -19.02 -19.50 -17.64
CA ALA A 271 -17.62 -19.29 -17.32
C ALA A 271 -17.49 -18.33 -16.14
N VAL A 272 -16.39 -18.42 -15.40
CA VAL A 272 -16.13 -17.56 -14.22
C VAL A 272 -14.73 -16.96 -14.33
N VAL A 273 -14.63 -15.65 -14.15
CA VAL A 273 -13.37 -14.93 -13.99
C VAL A 273 -13.05 -14.82 -12.48
N CYS A 274 -11.92 -15.37 -12.06
CA CYS A 274 -11.46 -15.30 -10.70
C CYS A 274 -10.44 -14.18 -10.52
N TYR A 275 -10.38 -13.63 -9.30
CA TYR A 275 -9.40 -12.60 -8.91
C TYR A 275 -7.96 -13.02 -9.26
N ASN A 276 -7.58 -14.25 -8.94
CA ASN A 276 -6.28 -14.83 -9.26
C ASN A 276 -6.37 -16.36 -9.36
N ASP A 277 -5.25 -17.01 -9.64
CA ASP A 277 -5.17 -18.47 -9.80
C ASP A 277 -5.46 -19.22 -8.52
N GLU A 278 -5.12 -18.65 -7.35
CA GLU A 278 -5.44 -19.26 -6.05
C GLU A 278 -6.96 -19.38 -5.85
N ILE A 279 -7.69 -18.32 -6.17
CA ILE A 279 -9.17 -18.33 -6.08
C ILE A 279 -9.76 -19.27 -7.14
N ALA A 280 -9.17 -19.33 -8.31
CA ALA A 280 -9.60 -20.28 -9.33
C ALA A 280 -9.39 -21.73 -8.88
N ALA A 281 -8.26 -22.05 -8.29
CA ALA A 281 -8.01 -23.39 -7.72
C ALA A 281 -8.99 -23.73 -6.61
N LYS A 282 -9.27 -22.78 -5.69
CA LYS A 282 -10.26 -22.97 -4.61
C LYS A 282 -11.68 -23.19 -5.17
N LEU A 283 -12.07 -22.49 -6.24
CA LEU A 283 -13.35 -22.69 -6.91
C LEU A 283 -13.44 -24.11 -7.54
N ILE A 284 -12.37 -24.57 -8.17
CA ILE A 284 -12.29 -25.94 -8.72
C ILE A 284 -12.49 -26.97 -7.59
N ASP A 285 -11.90 -26.75 -6.43
CA ASP A 285 -12.07 -27.64 -5.28
C ASP A 285 -13.51 -27.63 -4.76
N VAL A 286 -14.19 -26.48 -4.75
CA VAL A 286 -15.65 -26.41 -4.44
C VAL A 286 -16.45 -27.24 -5.42
N LEU A 287 -16.22 -27.07 -6.73
CA LEU A 287 -16.92 -27.81 -7.77
C LEU A 287 -16.73 -29.33 -7.64
N ARG A 288 -15.50 -29.77 -7.31
CA ARG A 288 -15.18 -31.21 -7.12
C ARG A 288 -15.86 -31.80 -5.87
N ARG A 289 -15.95 -31.04 -4.77
CA ARG A 289 -16.56 -31.55 -3.52
C ARG A 289 -18.07 -31.71 -3.61
N THR A 290 -18.71 -30.95 -4.47
CA THR A 290 -20.18 -30.83 -4.52
C THR A 290 -20.80 -31.69 -5.63
N ASP A 291 -20.03 -32.56 -6.32
CA ASP A 291 -20.46 -33.32 -7.50
C ASP A 291 -21.12 -32.46 -8.60
N ALA A 292 -21.04 -31.14 -8.46
CA ALA A 292 -21.52 -30.18 -9.46
C ALA A 292 -20.62 -30.17 -10.69
N GLY A 293 -19.52 -30.90 -10.65
CA GLY A 293 -18.49 -30.92 -11.67
C GLY A 293 -18.94 -31.48 -13.02
N ASP A 294 -19.90 -32.39 -13.07
CA ASP A 294 -20.35 -33.00 -14.33
C ASP A 294 -21.27 -32.06 -15.13
N ASP A 295 -22.04 -31.20 -14.50
CA ASP A 295 -22.95 -30.24 -15.17
C ASP A 295 -22.29 -28.88 -15.43
N ILE A 296 -21.26 -28.51 -14.66
CA ILE A 296 -20.55 -27.21 -14.77
C ILE A 296 -19.15 -27.38 -15.39
N LEU A 297 -18.79 -28.56 -15.90
CA LEU A 297 -17.49 -28.88 -16.53
C LEU A 297 -17.20 -28.12 -17.85
N SER A 298 -18.09 -27.23 -18.28
CA SER A 298 -17.76 -26.20 -19.28
C SER A 298 -16.96 -25.02 -18.67
N LEU A 299 -16.83 -24.94 -17.33
CA LEU A 299 -15.97 -23.99 -16.62
C LEU A 299 -14.50 -24.37 -16.83
N ARG A 300 -13.98 -24.10 -18.03
CA ARG A 300 -12.53 -24.20 -18.26
C ARG A 300 -11.87 -23.01 -17.58
N VAL A 301 -11.30 -23.25 -16.41
CA VAL A 301 -10.33 -22.33 -15.84
C VAL A 301 -9.08 -22.45 -16.69
N HIS A 302 -8.85 -21.48 -17.57
CA HIS A 302 -7.62 -21.41 -18.36
C HIS A 302 -6.48 -20.89 -17.51
N GLN A 303 -5.93 -21.75 -16.66
CA GLN A 303 -4.82 -21.47 -15.77
C GLN A 303 -3.58 -20.94 -16.52
N GLU A 304 -3.27 -21.47 -17.69
CA GLU A 304 -2.11 -21.03 -18.47
C GLU A 304 -2.29 -19.65 -19.12
N LEU A 305 -3.51 -19.25 -19.45
CA LEU A 305 -3.76 -17.98 -20.12
C LEU A 305 -3.72 -16.81 -19.16
N ALA A 306 -4.20 -16.98 -17.94
CA ALA A 306 -4.14 -15.96 -16.90
C ALA A 306 -2.69 -15.59 -16.58
N ILE A 307 -1.79 -16.56 -16.45
CA ILE A 307 -0.36 -16.34 -16.20
C ILE A 307 0.32 -15.65 -17.40
N GLN A 308 0.04 -16.03 -18.63
CA GLN A 308 0.66 -15.39 -19.81
C GLN A 308 0.15 -13.98 -20.05
N LEU A 309 -1.13 -13.68 -19.83
CA LEU A 309 -1.69 -12.34 -19.97
C LEU A 309 -1.21 -11.41 -18.86
N VAL A 310 -1.04 -11.92 -17.63
CA VAL A 310 -0.47 -11.20 -16.50
C VAL A 310 0.98 -10.79 -16.77
N LEU A 311 1.80 -11.66 -17.36
CA LEU A 311 3.21 -11.38 -17.65
C LEU A 311 3.41 -10.44 -18.85
N SER A 312 2.47 -10.38 -19.81
CA SER A 312 2.57 -9.50 -20.97
C SER A 312 2.10 -8.07 -20.73
N GLY A 313 1.33 -7.83 -19.67
CA GLY A 313 0.73 -6.53 -19.34
C GLY A 313 1.56 -5.63 -18.39
N ALA A 314 2.74 -6.07 -17.95
CA ALA A 314 3.58 -5.26 -17.06
C ALA A 314 4.10 -4.00 -17.79
N ARG A 315 3.51 -2.85 -17.51
CA ARG A 315 4.03 -1.55 -17.94
C ARG A 315 4.90 -0.97 -16.84
N VAL A 316 6.18 -0.84 -17.11
CA VAL A 316 7.07 0.02 -16.34
C VAL A 316 6.78 1.46 -16.77
N ALA A 317 6.15 2.25 -15.93
CA ALA A 317 6.02 3.69 -16.15
C ALA A 317 7.40 4.30 -15.89
N GLY A 318 8.19 4.51 -16.97
CA GLY A 318 9.46 5.23 -16.92
C GLY A 318 9.21 6.73 -16.71
N GLU A 319 9.97 7.32 -15.80
CA GLU A 319 10.42 8.70 -15.67
C GLU A 319 9.43 9.87 -15.55
N THR A 320 8.12 9.67 -15.58
CA THR A 320 7.19 10.76 -15.25
C THR A 320 6.23 10.28 -14.16
N PRO A 321 6.15 10.97 -13.01
CA PRO A 321 5.19 10.61 -11.98
C PRO A 321 3.77 10.80 -12.54
N ARG A 322 3.14 9.71 -12.93
CA ARG A 322 1.71 9.74 -13.24
C ARG A 322 0.97 9.62 -11.91
N ARG A 323 0.20 10.66 -11.59
CA ARG A 323 -0.72 10.62 -10.45
C ARG A 323 -1.64 9.42 -10.58
N CYS A 324 -1.80 8.63 -9.50
CA CYS A 324 -2.95 7.75 -9.36
C CYS A 324 -4.19 8.62 -9.51
N ARG A 325 -4.89 8.54 -10.64
CA ARG A 325 -6.13 9.29 -10.82
C ARG A 325 -7.27 8.43 -10.30
N SER A 326 -7.99 9.01 -9.32
CA SER A 326 -9.34 8.60 -9.01
C SER A 326 -10.19 8.68 -10.28
N HIS A 327 -10.83 7.62 -10.63
CA HIS A 327 -11.94 7.61 -11.57
C HIS A 327 -13.22 7.32 -10.83
#